data_eb04f349e23467acdbb8a12bb99101b6
#
_entry.id   eb04f349e23467acdbb8a12bb99101b6
#
_cell.length_a   1.000
_cell.length_b   1.000
_cell.length_c   1.000
_cell.angle_alpha   90.00
_cell.angle_beta   90.00
_cell.angle_gamma   90.00
#
_symmetry.space_group_name_H-M   'P 1'
#
loop_
_entity.id
_entity.type
_entity.pdbx_description
1 polymer ?
#
loop_
_entity_poly.entity_id
_entity_poly.type
_entity_poly.pdbx_seq_one_letter_code
_entity_poly.pdbx_strand_id
1 'polypeptide(L)'
;MSSARASPRVHARARARARAAGTIHASRRAFTASTTLAASSPGDFFAKLFDTSAPGRARAPAASSRRARPTNEVVDVIEGIRHKRLGGRSDIVVSELALGTQRWGGADFNSPDEATCHAFMDEAVLGRGINLVDTAEQYPIPSDRRRPEGRTEEIIGNWLAKDKSRREKMVVATKITGGANVTKKNIVKDLEGSLLRLKTDYVDVYTLHWPARYTPQSNWGQSLEYDAETEKQPYYRNAASFEEITEAMGSLIRQGKIRGYGSCNDNAFGLTAMCYAARSVGAPEPCCMQGDFSLINRRSLENGLSEASSPVHENAGWMGYNLLAGGVLTGKYREVKAAVDNARDRELAEKLLADPRGRMDEYGWGQTLYRYRSAPALRAVDQYAALADAAGMSLTELALRWAQRKSFMTTALIGHTSMTQLKETIDYFDSSKPPLDDELMWAIDVVHMRNRLPIFSSERVGLDWNGRGEIGERVP
;
A
#
# COMPACT_ATOMS: atom_id res chain seq x y z
N MET A 1 -47.04 -37.77 -2.77
CA MET A 1 -48.05 -36.90 -3.39
C MET A 1 -47.54 -35.50 -3.42
N SER A 2 -47.55 -34.92 -4.61
CA SER A 2 -47.27 -33.55 -5.07
C SER A 2 -45.79 -33.18 -5.21
N SER A 3 -45.15 -33.46 -6.30
CA SER A 3 -44.87 -32.86 -7.61
C SER A 3 -44.82 -31.31 -7.61
N ALA A 4 -43.62 -30.77 -7.66
CA ALA A 4 -43.38 -29.40 -8.10
C ALA A 4 -42.38 -29.41 -9.27
N ARG A 5 -42.88 -28.93 -10.40
CA ARG A 5 -42.24 -28.91 -11.72
C ARG A 5 -41.08 -27.90 -11.79
N ALA A 6 -40.00 -28.32 -12.35
CA ALA A 6 -38.96 -27.47 -12.89
C ALA A 6 -39.42 -26.77 -14.16
N SER A 7 -39.13 -25.48 -14.29
CA SER A 7 -39.32 -24.72 -15.52
C SER A 7 -37.96 -24.51 -16.21
N PRO A 8 -37.84 -24.83 -17.51
CA PRO A 8 -36.60 -24.64 -18.27
C PRO A 8 -36.69 -23.36 -19.12
N ARG A 9 -35.91 -22.35 -18.83
CA ARG A 9 -35.61 -21.27 -19.81
C ARG A 9 -34.33 -20.53 -19.38
N VAL A 10 -33.20 -21.00 -19.83
CA VAL A 10 -32.02 -20.17 -20.19
C VAL A 10 -31.07 -21.06 -21.03
N HIS A 11 -31.43 -21.32 -22.26
CA HIS A 11 -30.52 -21.76 -23.31
C HIS A 11 -31.03 -21.23 -24.64
N ALA A 12 -30.70 -19.99 -24.97
CA ALA A 12 -30.74 -19.50 -26.35
C ALA A 12 -30.16 -18.08 -26.40
N ARG A 13 -28.86 -17.93 -26.46
CA ARG A 13 -28.17 -16.77 -27.06
C ARG A 13 -26.64 -16.98 -27.09
N ALA A 14 -26.23 -18.01 -27.80
CA ALA A 14 -24.82 -18.18 -28.17
C ALA A 14 -24.75 -18.92 -29.52
N ARG A 15 -25.29 -18.34 -30.58
CA ARG A 15 -24.99 -18.71 -31.97
C ARG A 15 -25.50 -17.63 -32.92
N ALA A 16 -24.74 -16.54 -33.07
CA ALA A 16 -24.83 -15.67 -34.25
C ALA A 16 -23.73 -14.60 -34.22
N ARG A 17 -22.51 -14.96 -34.51
CA ARG A 17 -21.47 -14.06 -35.03
C ARG A 17 -20.31 -14.87 -35.61
N ALA A 18 -20.62 -15.52 -36.74
CA ALA A 18 -19.60 -15.99 -37.67
C ALA A 18 -20.23 -15.93 -39.07
N ARG A 19 -19.99 -14.83 -39.79
CA ARG A 19 -19.99 -14.67 -41.25
C ARG A 19 -20.20 -13.20 -41.61
N ALA A 20 -19.12 -12.49 -41.81
CA ALA A 20 -19.00 -11.39 -42.76
C ALA A 20 -17.49 -11.07 -42.94
N ALA A 21 -16.81 -11.91 -43.70
CA ALA A 21 -15.59 -11.49 -44.38
C ALA A 21 -16.05 -10.87 -45.69
N GLY A 22 -16.08 -9.57 -45.75
CA GLY A 22 -16.36 -8.75 -46.95
C GLY A 22 -15.11 -7.96 -47.30
N THR A 23 -14.56 -8.31 -48.43
CA THR A 23 -13.51 -7.70 -49.22
C THR A 23 -13.69 -6.19 -49.32
N ILE A 24 -12.69 -5.41 -48.89
CA ILE A 24 -12.60 -3.96 -49.17
C ILE A 24 -11.48 -3.73 -50.16
N HIS A 25 -11.87 -3.31 -51.34
CA HIS A 25 -11.03 -2.80 -52.40
C HIS A 25 -10.28 -1.55 -52.00
N ALA A 26 -9.00 -1.52 -52.21
CA ALA A 26 -8.13 -0.34 -52.08
C ALA A 26 -8.42 0.65 -53.22
N SER A 27 -8.86 1.85 -52.90
CA SER A 27 -8.80 2.97 -53.82
C SER A 27 -7.68 3.93 -53.36
N ARG A 28 -6.58 3.93 -54.10
CA ARG A 28 -5.53 4.93 -54.03
C ARG A 28 -6.05 6.22 -54.61
N ARG A 29 -6.14 7.28 -53.82
CA ARG A 29 -6.13 8.66 -54.28
C ARG A 29 -4.86 9.32 -53.79
N ALA A 30 -4.00 9.67 -54.74
CA ALA A 30 -2.84 10.49 -54.53
C ALA A 30 -3.27 11.92 -54.17
N PHE A 31 -2.80 12.43 -53.05
CA PHE A 31 -2.80 13.86 -52.76
C PHE A 31 -1.35 14.36 -52.80
N THR A 32 -0.98 15.01 -53.88
CA THR A 32 0.24 15.80 -53.94
C THR A 32 -0.03 17.15 -53.29
N ALA A 33 0.55 17.38 -52.11
CA ALA A 33 0.76 18.73 -51.60
C ALA A 33 2.23 18.83 -51.20
N SER A 34 2.96 19.53 -52.08
CA SER A 34 4.33 19.96 -51.86
C SER A 34 4.34 21.05 -50.79
N THR A 35 4.85 20.75 -49.62
CA THR A 35 5.26 21.76 -48.64
C THR A 35 6.68 21.40 -48.21
N THR A 36 7.64 22.13 -48.68
CA THR A 36 9.02 22.09 -48.22
C THR A 36 9.11 22.51 -46.77
N LEU A 37 9.15 21.56 -45.87
CA LEU A 37 9.55 21.79 -44.47
C LEU A 37 11.09 21.72 -44.46
N ALA A 38 11.71 22.88 -44.21
CA ALA A 38 13.12 22.95 -43.91
C ALA A 38 13.39 22.12 -42.65
N ALA A 39 14.28 21.12 -42.77
CA ALA A 39 14.72 20.28 -41.67
C ALA A 39 15.51 21.15 -40.67
N SER A 40 14.89 21.48 -39.54
CA SER A 40 15.62 22.00 -38.40
C SER A 40 16.45 20.85 -37.76
N SER A 41 17.68 21.14 -37.39
CA SER A 41 18.58 20.17 -36.78
C SER A 41 18.04 19.71 -35.41
N PRO A 42 18.38 18.51 -34.92
CA PRO A 42 18.00 18.07 -33.58
C PRO A 42 18.40 19.04 -32.47
N GLY A 43 19.44 19.86 -32.67
CA GLY A 43 19.86 20.90 -31.73
C GLY A 43 18.84 22.04 -31.57
N ASP A 44 18.12 22.40 -32.61
CA ASP A 44 17.12 23.51 -32.55
C ASP A 44 15.84 23.10 -31.79
N PHE A 45 15.52 21.84 -31.73
CA PHE A 45 14.39 21.32 -30.97
C PHE A 45 14.66 21.42 -29.47
N PHE A 46 15.85 21.05 -29.02
CA PHE A 46 16.24 21.15 -27.62
C PHE A 46 16.42 22.59 -27.15
N ALA A 47 16.97 23.48 -28.01
CA ALA A 47 17.10 24.90 -27.67
C ALA A 47 15.76 25.60 -27.42
N LYS A 48 14.70 25.23 -28.14
CA LYS A 48 13.34 25.78 -27.95
C LYS A 48 12.65 25.25 -26.70
N LEU A 49 13.03 24.09 -26.18
CA LEU A 49 12.49 23.53 -24.93
C LEU A 49 13.01 24.27 -23.68
N PHE A 50 14.15 24.92 -23.78
CA PHE A 50 14.82 25.63 -22.69
C PHE A 50 14.88 27.15 -22.85
N ASP A 51 14.15 27.73 -23.84
CA ASP A 51 14.07 29.17 -24.01
C ASP A 51 13.22 29.80 -22.90
N THR A 52 13.88 30.34 -21.90
CA THR A 52 13.30 31.06 -20.76
C THR A 52 13.01 32.52 -21.05
N SER A 53 13.13 33.01 -22.29
CA SER A 53 13.01 34.43 -22.68
C SER A 53 11.61 34.88 -23.11
N ALA A 54 10.55 34.10 -22.89
CA ALA A 54 9.18 34.51 -23.18
C ALA A 54 8.68 35.55 -22.14
N PRO A 55 8.27 36.77 -22.56
CA PRO A 55 7.78 37.76 -21.64
C PRO A 55 6.33 37.46 -21.24
N GLY A 56 6.05 37.44 -19.95
CA GLY A 56 4.71 37.61 -19.42
C GLY A 56 3.97 36.44 -18.79
N ARG A 57 4.65 35.55 -18.09
CA ARG A 57 3.96 34.76 -17.06
C ARG A 57 4.18 35.38 -15.69
N ALA A 58 3.10 35.91 -15.12
CA ALA A 58 3.10 36.39 -13.75
C ALA A 58 3.63 35.29 -12.84
N ARG A 59 4.75 35.55 -12.17
CA ARG A 59 5.34 34.68 -11.16
C ARG A 59 4.31 34.53 -10.06
N ALA A 60 3.79 33.31 -9.84
CA ALA A 60 3.01 33.01 -8.65
C ALA A 60 3.84 33.43 -7.41
N PRO A 61 3.21 33.96 -6.36
CA PRO A 61 3.92 34.39 -5.15
C PRO A 61 4.69 33.20 -4.61
N ALA A 62 6.00 33.38 -4.40
CA ALA A 62 6.88 32.35 -3.85
C ALA A 62 6.32 31.93 -2.50
N ALA A 63 5.81 30.70 -2.45
CA ALA A 63 5.63 30.00 -1.18
C ALA A 63 6.98 30.05 -0.46
N SER A 64 7.00 30.42 0.82
CA SER A 64 8.18 30.65 1.64
C SER A 64 9.23 29.57 1.39
N SER A 65 10.38 29.97 0.86
CA SER A 65 11.49 29.11 0.52
C SER A 65 12.21 28.61 1.77
N ARG A 66 11.57 27.77 2.58
CA ARG A 66 12.33 26.80 3.36
C ARG A 66 12.89 25.82 2.34
N ARG A 67 14.21 25.80 2.16
CA ARG A 67 14.88 24.77 1.35
C ARG A 67 14.29 23.41 1.76
N ALA A 68 13.68 22.71 0.80
CA ALA A 68 13.16 21.39 1.06
C ALA A 68 14.29 20.50 1.59
N ARG A 69 14.07 19.89 2.75
CA ARG A 69 15.03 18.94 3.32
C ARG A 69 14.80 17.59 2.68
N PRO A 70 15.79 16.69 2.59
CA PRO A 70 15.56 15.37 2.03
C PRO A 70 14.59 14.57 2.90
N THR A 71 13.60 13.90 2.25
CA THR A 71 12.85 12.85 2.91
C THR A 71 13.80 11.73 3.33
N ASN A 72 13.44 10.94 4.33
CA ASN A 72 14.25 9.84 4.89
C ASN A 72 15.54 10.29 5.61
N GLU A 73 15.81 11.60 5.72
CA GLU A 73 16.87 12.10 6.58
C GLU A 73 16.64 11.59 8.01
N VAL A 74 17.64 10.95 8.60
CA VAL A 74 17.62 10.59 10.02
C VAL A 74 17.80 11.87 10.82
N VAL A 75 16.79 12.22 11.62
CA VAL A 75 16.74 13.45 12.41
C VAL A 75 17.18 13.19 13.83
N ASP A 76 16.84 12.00 14.36
CA ASP A 76 17.12 11.63 15.75
C ASP A 76 17.20 10.11 15.90
N VAL A 77 17.69 9.65 17.06
CA VAL A 77 17.64 8.25 17.50
C VAL A 77 17.12 8.24 18.94
N ILE A 78 15.93 7.65 19.13
CA ILE A 78 15.27 7.59 20.43
C ILE A 78 15.11 6.13 20.82
N GLU A 79 15.60 5.74 22.01
CA GLU A 79 15.56 4.34 22.51
C GLU A 79 16.10 3.32 21.48
N GLY A 80 17.16 3.69 20.75
CA GLY A 80 17.75 2.85 19.71
C GLY A 80 17.05 2.91 18.35
N ILE A 81 15.90 3.54 18.23
CA ILE A 81 15.12 3.62 16.98
C ILE A 81 15.42 4.92 16.23
N ARG A 82 15.78 4.82 14.95
CA ARG A 82 15.98 6.01 14.10
C ARG A 82 14.64 6.67 13.80
N HIS A 83 14.66 7.99 13.89
CA HIS A 83 13.55 8.86 13.51
C HIS A 83 13.89 9.58 12.22
N LYS A 84 13.02 9.47 11.23
CA LYS A 84 13.22 9.98 9.87
C LYS A 84 12.19 11.03 9.50
N ARG A 85 12.58 11.97 8.66
CA ARG A 85 11.69 12.97 8.09
C ARG A 85 10.70 12.31 7.09
N LEU A 86 9.41 12.53 7.32
CA LEU A 86 8.35 12.07 6.44
C LEU A 86 7.98 13.17 5.42
N GLY A 87 8.62 13.12 4.26
CA GLY A 87 8.45 14.13 3.22
C GLY A 87 9.29 15.39 3.44
N GLY A 88 9.96 15.84 2.40
CA GLY A 88 10.95 16.89 2.49
C GLY A 88 10.41 18.30 2.75
N ARG A 89 9.09 18.51 2.60
CA ARG A 89 8.40 19.78 2.84
C ARG A 89 7.55 19.78 4.12
N SER A 90 7.50 18.64 4.82
CA SER A 90 6.82 18.51 6.10
C SER A 90 7.80 18.66 7.28
N ASP A 91 7.27 18.99 8.44
CA ASP A 91 7.99 18.95 9.72
C ASP A 91 7.73 17.66 10.51
N ILE A 92 7.04 16.69 9.88
CA ILE A 92 6.68 15.42 10.50
C ILE A 92 7.91 14.52 10.54
N VAL A 93 8.25 14.05 11.74
CA VAL A 93 9.33 13.11 11.99
C VAL A 93 8.74 11.83 12.56
N VAL A 94 9.02 10.69 11.93
CA VAL A 94 8.45 9.39 12.29
C VAL A 94 9.54 8.38 12.61
N SER A 95 9.27 7.49 13.54
CA SER A 95 10.12 6.32 13.81
C SER A 95 10.22 5.42 12.57
N GLU A 96 11.38 4.81 12.37
CA GLU A 96 11.67 3.89 11.27
C GLU A 96 10.81 2.61 11.31
N LEU A 97 10.27 2.28 12.50
CA LEU A 97 9.25 1.27 12.75
C LEU A 97 7.97 1.95 13.23
N ALA A 98 6.82 1.47 12.78
CA ALA A 98 5.50 1.98 13.15
C ALA A 98 4.52 0.86 13.50
N LEU A 99 3.54 1.17 14.34
CA LEU A 99 2.45 0.27 14.67
C LEU A 99 1.39 0.29 13.56
N GLY A 100 1.24 -0.83 12.84
CA GLY A 100 0.14 -1.09 11.93
C GLY A 100 -1.05 -1.70 12.69
N THR A 101 -2.20 -1.05 12.63
CA THR A 101 -3.33 -1.37 13.52
C THR A 101 -4.52 -2.04 12.84
N GLN A 102 -4.39 -2.46 11.58
CA GLN A 102 -5.50 -2.97 10.75
C GLN A 102 -6.38 -4.03 11.44
N ARG A 103 -5.82 -4.82 12.35
CA ARG A 103 -6.53 -5.92 13.01
C ARG A 103 -6.96 -5.62 14.45
N TRP A 104 -6.65 -4.47 15.00
CA TRP A 104 -6.91 -4.13 16.38
C TRP A 104 -8.41 -4.07 16.66
N GLY A 105 -8.86 -4.91 17.61
CA GLY A 105 -10.27 -5.07 17.91
C GLY A 105 -11.09 -5.76 16.81
N GLY A 106 -10.44 -6.45 15.88
CA GLY A 106 -11.07 -7.13 14.76
C GLY A 106 -11.82 -8.42 15.11
N ALA A 107 -12.46 -9.02 14.12
CA ALA A 107 -13.29 -10.21 14.27
C ALA A 107 -12.50 -11.53 14.17
N ASP A 108 -11.26 -11.49 13.70
CA ASP A 108 -10.41 -12.67 13.55
C ASP A 108 -9.99 -13.27 14.91
N PHE A 109 -9.67 -14.58 14.91
CA PHE A 109 -9.36 -15.32 16.13
C PHE A 109 -8.14 -14.79 16.89
N ASN A 110 -7.15 -14.19 16.23
CA ASN A 110 -5.95 -13.64 16.83
C ASN A 110 -5.86 -12.10 16.69
N SER A 111 -6.97 -11.43 16.50
CA SER A 111 -7.04 -9.96 16.59
C SER A 111 -6.88 -9.53 18.04
N PRO A 112 -5.91 -8.64 18.35
CA PRO A 112 -5.71 -8.18 19.72
C PRO A 112 -6.93 -7.38 20.21
N ASP A 113 -7.32 -7.61 21.44
CA ASP A 113 -8.35 -6.83 22.11
C ASP A 113 -7.83 -5.44 22.54
N GLU A 114 -8.71 -4.59 23.04
CA GLU A 114 -8.37 -3.22 23.44
C GLU A 114 -7.28 -3.16 24.52
N ALA A 115 -7.30 -4.06 25.49
CA ALA A 115 -6.29 -4.10 26.55
C ALA A 115 -4.90 -4.44 26.00
N THR A 116 -4.82 -5.42 25.12
CA THR A 116 -3.60 -5.82 24.43
C THR A 116 -3.09 -4.70 23.52
N CYS A 117 -3.98 -4.02 22.77
CA CYS A 117 -3.62 -2.88 21.93
C CYS A 117 -3.04 -1.73 22.76
N HIS A 118 -3.63 -1.43 23.92
CA HIS A 118 -3.11 -0.43 24.84
C HIS A 118 -1.73 -0.80 25.39
N ALA A 119 -1.50 -2.08 25.73
CA ALA A 119 -0.20 -2.56 26.16
C ALA A 119 0.85 -2.44 25.04
N PHE A 120 0.48 -2.66 23.78
CA PHE A 120 1.38 -2.42 22.65
C PHE A 120 1.76 -0.95 22.51
N MET A 121 0.81 -0.02 22.68
CA MET A 121 1.11 1.42 22.65
C MET A 121 1.93 1.86 23.87
N ASP A 122 1.66 1.33 25.06
CA ASP A 122 2.46 1.64 26.25
C ASP A 122 3.92 1.16 26.06
N GLU A 123 4.15 -0.07 25.59
CA GLU A 123 5.50 -0.59 25.28
C GLU A 123 6.18 0.20 24.17
N ALA A 124 5.51 0.36 23.02
CA ALA A 124 6.13 0.94 21.83
C ALA A 124 6.31 2.46 21.94
N VAL A 125 5.21 3.19 22.30
CA VAL A 125 5.22 4.66 22.26
C VAL A 125 5.84 5.26 23.52
N LEU A 126 5.50 4.73 24.70
CA LEU A 126 6.00 5.29 25.96
C LEU A 126 7.36 4.72 26.35
N GLY A 127 7.66 3.47 25.96
CA GLY A 127 8.83 2.73 26.40
C GLY A 127 9.98 2.62 25.39
N ARG A 128 9.69 2.64 24.09
CA ARG A 128 10.67 2.24 23.07
C ARG A 128 10.81 3.23 21.91
N GLY A 129 10.33 4.46 22.04
CA GLY A 129 10.52 5.52 21.06
C GLY A 129 9.80 5.35 19.71
N ILE A 130 8.85 4.40 19.59
CA ILE A 130 8.02 4.26 18.39
C ILE A 130 6.93 5.32 18.43
N ASN A 131 6.99 6.30 17.54
CA ASN A 131 6.04 7.41 17.60
C ASN A 131 4.92 7.34 16.55
N LEU A 132 5.01 6.50 15.50
CA LEU A 132 3.99 6.44 14.45
C LEU A 132 3.01 5.29 14.69
N VAL A 133 1.71 5.63 14.71
CA VAL A 133 0.60 4.68 14.73
C VAL A 133 -0.26 4.91 13.49
N ASP A 134 -0.36 3.89 12.64
CA ASP A 134 -1.11 3.93 11.38
C ASP A 134 -2.45 3.20 11.51
N THR A 135 -3.54 3.92 11.28
CA THR A 135 -4.91 3.41 11.32
C THR A 135 -5.71 3.83 10.08
N ALA A 136 -7.00 3.59 10.06
CA ALA A 136 -7.95 4.03 9.03
C ALA A 136 -9.38 4.01 9.57
N GLU A 137 -10.28 4.79 8.97
CA GLU A 137 -11.70 4.76 9.31
C GLU A 137 -12.35 3.38 9.08
N GLN A 138 -11.84 2.61 8.10
CA GLN A 138 -12.33 1.26 7.78
C GLN A 138 -11.83 0.17 8.74
N TYR A 139 -10.88 0.48 9.63
CA TYR A 139 -10.34 -0.54 10.52
C TYR A 139 -11.25 -0.80 11.75
N PRO A 140 -11.34 -2.05 12.21
CA PRO A 140 -10.54 -3.23 11.86
C PRO A 140 -10.99 -3.89 10.54
N ILE A 141 -10.07 -4.64 9.96
CA ILE A 141 -10.36 -5.55 8.85
C ILE A 141 -9.91 -6.96 9.25
N PRO A 142 -10.84 -7.95 9.31
CA PRO A 142 -12.27 -7.84 9.02
C PRO A 142 -13.05 -7.11 10.12
N SER A 143 -14.17 -6.51 9.72
CA SER A 143 -15.17 -5.92 10.61
C SER A 143 -16.45 -6.76 10.64
N ASP A 144 -17.24 -6.62 11.69
CA ASP A 144 -18.57 -7.21 11.84
C ASP A 144 -19.51 -6.27 12.62
N ARG A 145 -20.76 -6.68 12.87
CA ARG A 145 -21.74 -5.86 13.62
C ARG A 145 -21.30 -5.53 15.05
N ARG A 146 -20.48 -6.37 15.69
CA ARG A 146 -19.98 -6.16 17.06
C ARG A 146 -18.68 -5.39 17.07
N ARG A 147 -17.96 -5.42 15.98
CA ARG A 147 -16.66 -4.80 15.75
C ARG A 147 -16.70 -4.03 14.44
N PRO A 148 -17.44 -2.90 14.41
CA PRO A 148 -17.67 -2.13 13.20
C PRO A 148 -16.42 -1.39 12.76
N GLU A 149 -16.43 -0.92 11.53
CA GLU A 149 -15.46 0.04 11.03
C GLU A 149 -15.37 1.25 11.97
N GLY A 150 -14.15 1.80 12.13
CA GLY A 150 -13.86 2.86 13.10
C GLY A 150 -13.48 2.38 14.49
N ARG A 151 -13.74 1.09 14.84
CA ARG A 151 -13.42 0.56 16.17
C ARG A 151 -11.95 0.67 16.54
N THR A 152 -11.04 0.52 15.56
CA THR A 152 -9.60 0.67 15.80
C THR A 152 -9.23 2.10 16.19
N GLU A 153 -9.84 3.11 15.55
CA GLU A 153 -9.65 4.51 15.91
C GLU A 153 -10.21 4.79 17.32
N GLU A 154 -11.34 4.17 17.70
CA GLU A 154 -11.87 4.28 19.08
C GLU A 154 -10.90 3.72 20.12
N ILE A 155 -10.28 2.55 19.87
CA ILE A 155 -9.27 1.96 20.75
C ILE A 155 -8.10 2.91 20.94
N ILE A 156 -7.57 3.49 19.86
CA ILE A 156 -6.49 4.48 19.91
C ILE A 156 -6.95 5.73 20.67
N GLY A 157 -8.15 6.23 20.38
CA GLY A 157 -8.73 7.38 21.07
C GLY A 157 -8.94 7.16 22.57
N ASN A 158 -9.32 5.96 22.97
CA ASN A 158 -9.45 5.58 24.39
C ASN A 158 -8.09 5.59 25.08
N TRP A 159 -7.03 5.16 24.41
CA TRP A 159 -5.67 5.23 24.94
C TRP A 159 -5.15 6.67 25.07
N LEU A 160 -5.40 7.51 24.06
CA LEU A 160 -5.05 8.94 24.11
C LEU A 160 -5.78 9.68 25.22
N ALA A 161 -7.05 9.36 25.44
CA ALA A 161 -7.87 10.02 26.48
C ALA A 161 -7.44 9.72 27.91
N LYS A 162 -6.62 8.68 28.15
CA LYS A 162 -6.09 8.37 29.50
C LYS A 162 -5.13 9.43 30.02
N ASP A 163 -4.39 10.11 29.12
CA ASP A 163 -3.45 11.17 29.46
C ASP A 163 -3.22 12.09 28.25
N LYS A 164 -3.53 13.37 28.39
CA LYS A 164 -3.41 14.36 27.31
C LYS A 164 -1.97 14.47 26.76
N SER A 165 -0.97 14.22 27.58
CA SER A 165 0.46 14.27 27.15
C SER A 165 0.82 13.18 26.12
N ARG A 166 0.00 12.12 26.01
CA ARG A 166 0.22 11.03 25.05
C ARG A 166 0.09 11.48 23.60
N ARG A 167 -0.80 12.45 23.33
CA ARG A 167 -1.03 12.94 21.95
C ARG A 167 0.22 13.58 21.35
N GLU A 168 1.00 14.30 22.15
CA GLU A 168 2.24 14.96 21.71
C GLU A 168 3.39 13.96 21.45
N LYS A 169 3.33 12.77 22.04
CA LYS A 169 4.33 11.72 21.86
C LYS A 169 4.08 10.87 20.61
N MET A 170 2.97 11.07 19.93
CA MET A 170 2.52 10.19 18.87
C MET A 170 2.22 10.96 17.59
N VAL A 171 2.68 10.41 16.46
CA VAL A 171 2.26 10.74 15.12
C VAL A 171 1.10 9.80 14.76
N VAL A 172 -0.09 10.34 14.56
CA VAL A 172 -1.28 9.59 14.16
C VAL A 172 -1.47 9.72 12.66
N ALA A 173 -1.44 8.58 11.96
CA ALA A 173 -1.81 8.51 10.56
C ALA A 173 -3.15 7.78 10.43
N THR A 174 -4.14 8.41 9.76
CA THR A 174 -5.42 7.77 9.42
C THR A 174 -5.79 8.00 7.96
N LYS A 175 -6.85 7.35 7.49
CA LYS A 175 -7.15 7.28 6.05
C LYS A 175 -8.65 7.41 5.79
N ILE A 176 -9.01 8.21 4.78
CA ILE A 176 -10.34 8.14 4.16
C ILE A 176 -10.44 6.91 3.27
N THR A 177 -11.58 6.25 3.27
CA THR A 177 -11.92 5.19 2.30
C THR A 177 -11.79 5.73 0.88
N GLY A 178 -11.02 5.02 0.05
CA GLY A 178 -10.66 5.47 -1.28
C GLY A 178 -11.74 5.29 -2.36
N GLY A 179 -11.31 5.36 -3.62
CA GLY A 179 -12.18 5.21 -4.77
C GLY A 179 -13.20 6.33 -4.91
N ALA A 180 -14.42 6.00 -5.31
CA ALA A 180 -15.51 6.97 -5.52
C ALA A 180 -15.97 7.69 -4.24
N ASN A 181 -15.56 7.21 -3.05
CA ASN A 181 -15.84 7.92 -1.80
C ASN A 181 -15.02 9.21 -1.66
N VAL A 182 -13.91 9.33 -2.36
CA VAL A 182 -13.06 10.53 -2.32
C VAL A 182 -13.71 11.66 -3.07
N THR A 183 -14.46 12.48 -2.34
CA THR A 183 -15.03 13.75 -2.80
C THR A 183 -14.62 14.86 -1.85
N LYS A 184 -14.59 16.12 -2.29
CA LYS A 184 -14.27 17.27 -1.42
C LYS A 184 -15.11 17.28 -0.13
N LYS A 185 -16.39 16.91 -0.23
CA LYS A 185 -17.31 16.83 0.93
C LYS A 185 -16.93 15.70 1.88
N ASN A 186 -16.67 14.50 1.34
CA ASN A 186 -16.37 13.34 2.16
C ASN A 186 -14.99 13.41 2.80
N ILE A 187 -13.98 13.99 2.13
CA ILE A 187 -12.66 14.24 2.72
C ILE A 187 -12.81 14.97 4.07
N VAL A 188 -13.65 16.00 4.12
CA VAL A 188 -13.89 16.75 5.37
C VAL A 188 -14.73 15.95 6.35
N LYS A 189 -15.85 15.39 5.91
CA LYS A 189 -16.82 14.68 6.76
C LYS A 189 -16.19 13.45 7.43
N ASP A 190 -15.44 12.67 6.67
CA ASP A 190 -14.87 11.41 7.15
C ASP A 190 -13.68 11.67 8.09
N LEU A 191 -12.91 12.76 7.85
CA LEU A 191 -11.91 13.23 8.81
C LEU A 191 -12.56 13.64 10.14
N GLU A 192 -13.67 14.40 10.13
CA GLU A 192 -14.38 14.77 11.36
C GLU A 192 -14.83 13.52 12.14
N GLY A 193 -15.30 12.49 11.43
CA GLY A 193 -15.63 11.20 12.04
C GLY A 193 -14.42 10.53 12.68
N SER A 194 -13.28 10.54 12.01
CA SER A 194 -12.02 10.00 12.55
C SER A 194 -11.54 10.78 13.78
N LEU A 195 -11.60 12.11 13.76
CA LEU A 195 -11.22 12.96 14.90
C LEU A 195 -12.07 12.67 16.14
N LEU A 196 -13.39 12.47 15.95
CA LEU A 196 -14.30 12.09 17.05
C LEU A 196 -13.92 10.74 17.64
N ARG A 197 -13.66 9.71 16.83
CA ARG A 197 -13.27 8.37 17.29
C ARG A 197 -11.89 8.37 17.96
N LEU A 198 -10.95 9.10 17.40
CA LEU A 198 -9.59 9.27 17.94
C LEU A 198 -9.54 10.19 19.16
N LYS A 199 -10.62 10.91 19.49
CA LYS A 199 -10.71 11.84 20.63
C LYS A 199 -9.60 12.91 20.62
N THR A 200 -9.32 13.44 19.45
CA THR A 200 -8.33 14.49 19.21
C THR A 200 -8.88 15.50 18.22
N ASP A 201 -8.33 16.71 18.21
CA ASP A 201 -8.72 17.79 17.30
C ASP A 201 -7.89 17.82 16.02
N TYR A 202 -6.83 17.01 15.93
CA TYR A 202 -6.02 16.89 14.71
C TYR A 202 -5.41 15.49 14.57
N VAL A 203 -5.07 15.11 13.32
CA VAL A 203 -4.19 14.01 12.99
C VAL A 203 -2.93 14.53 12.29
N ASP A 204 -1.83 13.78 12.36
CA ASP A 204 -0.59 14.23 11.73
C ASP A 204 -0.59 13.95 10.24
N VAL A 205 -1.06 12.78 9.82
CA VAL A 205 -1.09 12.37 8.42
C VAL A 205 -2.48 11.86 8.05
N TYR A 206 -3.08 12.43 7.01
CA TYR A 206 -4.35 11.97 6.47
C TYR A 206 -4.17 11.50 5.03
N THR A 207 -4.45 10.23 4.74
CA THR A 207 -4.18 9.65 3.42
C THR A 207 -5.44 9.18 2.72
N LEU A 208 -5.41 9.18 1.39
CA LEU A 208 -6.36 8.41 0.58
C LEU A 208 -6.01 6.93 0.74
N HIS A 209 -6.93 6.11 1.25
CA HIS A 209 -6.68 4.67 1.42
C HIS A 209 -6.50 3.94 0.08
N TRP A 210 -7.23 4.41 -0.93
CA TRP A 210 -7.15 3.99 -2.33
C TRP A 210 -7.24 5.21 -3.23
N PRO A 211 -6.63 5.18 -4.42
CA PRO A 211 -6.77 6.26 -5.40
C PRO A 211 -8.23 6.62 -5.70
N ALA A 212 -8.50 7.88 -5.93
CA ALA A 212 -9.83 8.38 -6.35
C ALA A 212 -10.19 7.98 -7.78
N ARG A 213 -9.26 7.44 -8.54
CA ARG A 213 -9.37 7.01 -9.92
C ARG A 213 -9.18 5.50 -10.07
N TYR A 214 -9.50 4.96 -11.24
CA TYR A 214 -9.13 3.59 -11.57
C TYR A 214 -7.59 3.46 -11.68
N THR A 215 -7.05 2.46 -11.03
CA THR A 215 -5.66 2.02 -11.24
C THR A 215 -5.59 0.49 -11.16
N PRO A 216 -4.79 -0.18 -11.99
CA PRO A 216 -4.62 -1.63 -11.90
C PRO A 216 -4.15 -2.12 -10.53
N GLN A 217 -3.36 -1.32 -9.80
CA GLN A 217 -2.92 -1.65 -8.45
C GLN A 217 -4.07 -1.66 -7.44
N SER A 218 -5.08 -0.81 -7.60
CA SER A 218 -6.24 -0.78 -6.71
C SER A 218 -7.07 -2.05 -6.75
N ASN A 219 -6.85 -2.90 -7.76
CA ASN A 219 -7.47 -4.21 -7.89
C ASN A 219 -6.54 -5.35 -7.45
N TRP A 220 -5.62 -5.08 -6.51
CA TRP A 220 -4.69 -6.05 -5.93
C TRP A 220 -3.82 -6.79 -6.96
N GLY A 221 -3.57 -6.16 -8.11
CA GLY A 221 -2.80 -6.75 -9.20
C GLY A 221 -3.57 -7.79 -10.01
N GLN A 222 -4.89 -7.85 -9.92
CA GLN A 222 -5.72 -8.70 -10.76
C GLN A 222 -5.84 -8.17 -12.19
N SER A 223 -5.79 -6.86 -12.38
CA SER A 223 -5.71 -6.24 -13.69
C SER A 223 -4.29 -6.23 -14.19
N LEU A 224 -4.07 -6.68 -15.42
CA LEU A 224 -2.75 -6.77 -16.05
C LEU A 224 -2.35 -5.45 -16.71
N GLU A 225 -3.32 -4.67 -17.15
CA GLU A 225 -3.14 -3.41 -17.88
C GLU A 225 -4.13 -2.34 -17.44
N TYR A 226 -3.83 -1.11 -17.77
CA TYR A 226 -4.76 0.01 -17.56
C TYR A 226 -5.84 0.00 -18.63
N ASP A 227 -7.10 0.05 -18.19
CA ASP A 227 -8.27 0.14 -19.06
C ASP A 227 -8.95 1.50 -18.90
N ALA A 228 -8.80 2.35 -19.92
CA ALA A 228 -9.38 3.69 -19.94
C ALA A 228 -10.93 3.68 -19.94
N GLU A 229 -11.58 2.63 -20.43
CA GLU A 229 -13.02 2.54 -20.41
C GLU A 229 -13.57 2.27 -19.01
N THR A 230 -12.79 1.53 -18.19
CA THR A 230 -13.13 1.35 -16.77
C THR A 230 -13.13 2.68 -16.02
N GLU A 231 -12.19 3.58 -16.30
CA GLU A 231 -12.14 4.89 -15.64
C GLU A 231 -13.33 5.78 -16.01
N LYS A 232 -13.93 5.60 -17.18
CA LYS A 232 -15.12 6.35 -17.60
C LYS A 232 -16.41 5.90 -16.93
N GLN A 233 -16.41 4.80 -16.17
CA GLN A 233 -17.59 4.32 -15.47
C GLN A 233 -18.07 5.30 -14.41
N PRO A 234 -19.39 5.36 -14.12
CA PRO A 234 -19.95 6.31 -13.15
C PRO A 234 -19.30 6.26 -11.77
N TYR A 235 -18.82 5.09 -11.36
CA TYR A 235 -18.13 4.89 -10.09
C TYR A 235 -16.90 5.79 -9.93
N TYR A 236 -16.09 5.96 -10.98
CA TYR A 236 -14.90 6.81 -10.94
C TYR A 236 -15.17 8.27 -11.35
N ARG A 237 -16.19 8.51 -12.16
CA ARG A 237 -16.54 9.87 -12.63
C ARG A 237 -16.90 10.85 -11.53
N ASN A 238 -17.43 10.36 -10.40
CA ASN A 238 -17.88 11.19 -9.29
C ASN A 238 -16.79 11.41 -8.25
N ALA A 239 -15.63 10.77 -8.41
CA ALA A 239 -14.49 10.99 -7.54
C ALA A 239 -13.89 12.38 -7.78
N ALA A 240 -13.27 12.95 -6.75
CA ALA A 240 -12.62 14.25 -6.84
C ALA A 240 -11.40 14.21 -7.78
N SER A 241 -11.16 15.29 -8.51
CA SER A 241 -9.93 15.50 -9.27
C SER A 241 -8.73 15.68 -8.32
N PHE A 242 -7.51 15.60 -8.86
CA PHE A 242 -6.31 15.86 -8.05
C PHE A 242 -6.30 17.27 -7.48
N GLU A 243 -6.78 18.28 -8.23
CA GLU A 243 -6.92 19.67 -7.78
C GLU A 243 -7.90 19.79 -6.62
N GLU A 244 -9.09 19.19 -6.74
CA GLU A 244 -10.09 19.17 -5.67
C GLU A 244 -9.61 18.49 -4.40
N ILE A 245 -8.85 17.38 -4.54
CA ILE A 245 -8.24 16.68 -3.40
C ILE A 245 -7.22 17.58 -2.72
N THR A 246 -6.29 18.15 -3.48
CA THR A 246 -5.21 18.96 -2.91
C THR A 246 -5.70 20.27 -2.31
N GLU A 247 -6.73 20.88 -2.88
CA GLU A 247 -7.43 22.04 -2.28
C GLU A 247 -8.08 21.68 -0.94
N ALA A 248 -8.81 20.56 -0.89
CA ALA A 248 -9.44 20.08 0.35
C ALA A 248 -8.41 19.79 1.44
N MET A 249 -7.35 19.04 1.11
CA MET A 249 -6.26 18.73 2.05
C MET A 249 -5.52 20.00 2.51
N GLY A 250 -5.22 20.91 1.59
CA GLY A 250 -4.62 22.21 1.92
C GLY A 250 -5.51 23.06 2.83
N SER A 251 -6.84 23.01 2.66
CA SER A 251 -7.78 23.67 3.57
C SER A 251 -7.73 23.06 4.98
N LEU A 252 -7.68 21.74 5.10
CA LEU A 252 -7.59 21.03 6.38
C LEU A 252 -6.26 21.32 7.10
N ILE A 253 -5.14 21.46 6.37
CA ILE A 253 -3.86 21.90 6.93
C ILE A 253 -3.97 23.33 7.48
N ARG A 254 -4.55 24.26 6.74
CA ARG A 254 -4.75 25.64 7.23
C ARG A 254 -5.66 25.74 8.46
N GLN A 255 -6.61 24.81 8.60
CA GLN A 255 -7.48 24.70 9.78
C GLN A 255 -6.78 24.03 10.97
N GLY A 256 -5.58 23.51 10.80
CA GLY A 256 -4.84 22.75 11.83
C GLY A 256 -5.40 21.36 12.13
N LYS A 257 -6.29 20.83 11.29
CA LYS A 257 -6.90 19.49 11.49
C LYS A 257 -6.03 18.36 11.00
N ILE A 258 -5.13 18.63 10.07
CA ILE A 258 -4.08 17.70 9.63
C ILE A 258 -2.75 18.46 9.51
N ARG A 259 -1.62 17.78 9.71
CA ARG A 259 -0.29 18.37 9.50
C ARG A 259 0.27 18.08 8.10
N GLY A 260 -0.10 16.94 7.53
CA GLY A 260 0.27 16.53 6.19
C GLY A 260 -0.73 15.53 5.62
N TYR A 261 -0.58 15.22 4.34
CA TYR A 261 -1.42 14.24 3.66
C TYR A 261 -0.62 13.43 2.65
N GLY A 262 -1.20 12.33 2.19
CA GLY A 262 -0.59 11.46 1.19
C GLY A 262 -1.59 10.54 0.51
N SER A 263 -1.07 9.52 -0.16
CA SER A 263 -1.87 8.50 -0.82
C SER A 263 -1.38 7.10 -0.45
N CYS A 264 -2.31 6.16 -0.39
CA CYS A 264 -2.01 4.75 -0.20
C CYS A 264 -2.45 3.96 -1.45
N ASN A 265 -1.73 2.88 -1.77
CA ASN A 265 -2.05 2.00 -2.91
C ASN A 265 -2.06 2.70 -4.28
N ASP A 266 -1.32 3.76 -4.43
CA ASP A 266 -1.16 4.49 -5.67
C ASP A 266 0.17 4.17 -6.36
N ASN A 267 0.42 4.76 -7.51
CA ASN A 267 1.61 4.56 -8.34
C ASN A 267 2.38 5.88 -8.57
N ALA A 268 3.49 5.80 -9.33
CA ALA A 268 4.30 6.97 -9.64
C ALA A 268 3.52 8.09 -10.33
N PHE A 269 2.62 7.73 -11.27
CA PHE A 269 1.74 8.71 -11.92
C PHE A 269 0.86 9.46 -10.91
N GLY A 270 0.23 8.73 -9.98
CA GLY A 270 -0.64 9.35 -8.98
C GLY A 270 0.08 10.30 -8.04
N LEU A 271 1.28 9.93 -7.57
CA LEU A 271 2.10 10.83 -6.76
C LEU A 271 2.48 12.09 -7.52
N THR A 272 3.03 11.94 -8.72
CA THR A 272 3.49 13.09 -9.53
C THR A 272 2.33 14.00 -9.94
N ALA A 273 1.19 13.42 -10.34
CA ALA A 273 0.00 14.18 -10.71
C ALA A 273 -0.57 14.97 -9.51
N MET A 274 -0.59 14.36 -8.32
CA MET A 274 -1.05 15.02 -7.09
C MET A 274 -0.11 16.17 -6.67
N CYS A 275 1.21 15.97 -6.77
CA CYS A 275 2.18 17.03 -6.53
C CYS A 275 2.04 18.18 -7.54
N TYR A 276 1.85 17.88 -8.82
CA TYR A 276 1.60 18.87 -9.85
C TYR A 276 0.32 19.65 -9.59
N ALA A 277 -0.77 18.98 -9.29
CA ALA A 277 -2.06 19.60 -8.95
C ALA A 277 -1.92 20.51 -7.72
N ALA A 278 -1.25 20.07 -6.66
CA ALA A 278 -0.99 20.86 -5.47
C ALA A 278 -0.26 22.17 -5.81
N ARG A 279 0.79 22.09 -6.64
CA ARG A 279 1.54 23.28 -7.11
C ARG A 279 0.64 24.23 -7.93
N SER A 280 -0.22 23.68 -8.79
CA SER A 280 -1.09 24.48 -9.67
C SER A 280 -2.15 25.26 -8.91
N VAL A 281 -2.67 24.73 -7.81
CA VAL A 281 -3.67 25.39 -6.95
C VAL A 281 -3.08 26.10 -5.74
N GLY A 282 -1.74 26.10 -5.58
CA GLY A 282 -1.06 26.72 -4.44
C GLY A 282 -1.31 26.02 -3.10
N ALA A 283 -1.61 24.73 -3.12
CA ALA A 283 -1.77 23.89 -1.93
C ALA A 283 -0.42 23.25 -1.51
N PRO A 284 -0.28 22.85 -0.24
CA PRO A 284 0.84 22.00 0.17
C PRO A 284 0.85 20.70 -0.62
N GLU A 285 2.04 20.21 -0.98
CA GLU A 285 2.22 18.93 -1.67
C GLU A 285 2.07 17.75 -0.70
N PRO A 286 1.69 16.54 -1.19
CA PRO A 286 1.65 15.35 -0.36
C PRO A 286 3.01 15.06 0.27
N CYS A 287 3.00 14.66 1.54
CA CYS A 287 4.23 14.37 2.28
C CYS A 287 4.63 12.88 2.22
N CYS A 288 3.73 11.99 1.85
CA CYS A 288 4.02 10.56 1.86
C CYS A 288 3.21 9.75 0.86
N MET A 289 3.76 8.57 0.58
CA MET A 289 3.10 7.46 -0.08
C MET A 289 3.12 6.24 0.82
N GLN A 290 2.05 5.43 0.80
CA GLN A 290 1.98 4.17 1.52
C GLN A 290 1.67 3.03 0.56
N GLY A 291 2.37 1.89 0.68
CA GLY A 291 2.15 0.78 -0.25
C GLY A 291 2.67 -0.57 0.24
N ASP A 292 2.15 -1.62 -0.41
CA ASP A 292 2.55 -3.02 -0.19
C ASP A 292 4.01 -3.23 -0.64
N PHE A 293 4.86 -3.66 0.29
CA PHE A 293 6.28 -3.86 0.05
C PHE A 293 6.85 -5.01 0.87
N SER A 294 7.52 -5.96 0.21
CA SER A 294 8.17 -7.08 0.86
C SER A 294 9.23 -7.73 -0.03
N LEU A 295 9.96 -8.72 0.50
CA LEU A 295 10.91 -9.52 -0.29
C LEU A 295 10.30 -10.13 -1.55
N ILE A 296 9.00 -10.48 -1.53
CA ILE A 296 8.28 -11.11 -2.64
C ILE A 296 7.34 -10.14 -3.38
N ASN A 297 7.31 -8.87 -2.99
CA ASN A 297 6.59 -7.81 -3.69
C ASN A 297 7.42 -6.52 -3.71
N ARG A 298 8.22 -6.33 -4.76
CA ARG A 298 9.11 -5.17 -4.91
C ARG A 298 8.64 -4.18 -5.96
N ARG A 299 7.36 -4.22 -6.36
CA ARG A 299 6.83 -3.35 -7.44
C ARG A 299 7.12 -1.87 -7.22
N SER A 300 7.01 -1.39 -5.99
CA SER A 300 7.28 0.02 -5.66
C SER A 300 8.72 0.46 -5.94
N LEU A 301 9.67 -0.48 -5.89
CA LEU A 301 11.05 -0.23 -6.31
C LEU A 301 11.20 -0.19 -7.83
N GLU A 302 10.49 -1.06 -8.54
CA GLU A 302 10.76 -1.40 -9.94
C GLU A 302 9.88 -0.65 -10.93
N ASN A 303 8.77 -0.05 -10.49
CA ASN A 303 7.82 0.68 -11.34
C ASN A 303 7.95 2.21 -11.29
N GLY A 304 9.12 2.71 -10.87
CA GLY A 304 9.41 4.14 -10.83
C GLY A 304 8.88 4.89 -9.60
N LEU A 305 8.16 4.24 -8.68
CA LEU A 305 7.61 4.94 -7.51
C LEU A 305 8.70 5.35 -6.51
N SER A 306 9.74 4.52 -6.33
CA SER A 306 10.90 4.87 -5.50
C SER A 306 11.69 6.05 -6.08
N GLU A 307 11.77 6.17 -7.41
CA GLU A 307 12.35 7.32 -8.11
C GLU A 307 11.48 8.56 -7.89
N ALA A 308 10.18 8.48 -8.21
CA ALA A 308 9.25 9.60 -8.06
C ALA A 308 9.20 10.15 -6.62
N SER A 309 9.25 9.29 -5.60
CA SER A 309 9.24 9.70 -4.18
C SER A 309 10.58 10.19 -3.66
N SER A 310 11.66 10.02 -4.42
CA SER A 310 13.03 10.35 -3.99
C SER A 310 13.22 11.84 -3.65
N PRO A 311 14.26 12.19 -2.85
CA PRO A 311 14.57 13.58 -2.51
C PRO A 311 14.88 14.48 -3.70
N VAL A 312 15.27 13.91 -4.85
CA VAL A 312 15.59 14.67 -6.06
C VAL A 312 14.38 14.93 -6.96
N HIS A 313 13.24 14.28 -6.67
CA HIS A 313 11.98 14.45 -7.40
C HIS A 313 10.89 14.99 -6.48
N GLU A 314 9.83 14.22 -6.18
CA GLU A 314 8.70 14.74 -5.40
C GLU A 314 8.98 14.80 -3.89
N ASN A 315 10.08 14.18 -3.43
CA ASN A 315 10.57 14.27 -2.07
C ASN A 315 9.52 13.88 -1.01
N ALA A 316 8.75 12.82 -1.31
CA ALA A 316 7.71 12.25 -0.45
C ALA A 316 8.22 11.03 0.31
N GLY A 317 7.87 10.90 1.59
CA GLY A 317 8.25 9.76 2.40
C GLY A 317 7.53 8.48 1.98
N TRP A 318 8.16 7.33 2.19
CA TRP A 318 7.58 6.03 1.90
C TRP A 318 7.23 5.27 3.17
N MET A 319 5.98 4.85 3.29
CA MET A 319 5.46 4.05 4.39
C MET A 319 5.14 2.64 3.88
N GLY A 320 6.03 1.68 4.15
CA GLY A 320 5.85 0.30 3.68
C GLY A 320 4.95 -0.51 4.60
N TYR A 321 3.91 -1.14 4.08
CA TYR A 321 3.12 -2.12 4.81
C TYR A 321 3.26 -3.53 4.22
N ASN A 322 2.78 -4.55 4.93
CA ASN A 322 2.81 -5.95 4.50
C ASN A 322 4.22 -6.54 4.32
N LEU A 323 5.20 -6.00 5.04
CA LEU A 323 6.61 -6.41 4.90
C LEU A 323 6.83 -7.90 5.15
N LEU A 324 5.96 -8.53 5.92
CA LEU A 324 5.95 -9.97 6.16
C LEU A 324 4.97 -10.74 5.26
N ALA A 325 4.44 -10.10 4.21
CA ALA A 325 3.57 -10.71 3.21
C ALA A 325 2.42 -11.52 3.83
N GLY A 326 1.66 -10.90 4.74
CA GLY A 326 0.57 -11.57 5.45
C GLY A 326 1.03 -12.66 6.42
N GLY A 327 2.31 -12.66 6.80
CA GLY A 327 2.94 -13.63 7.68
C GLY A 327 3.67 -14.78 6.95
N VAL A 328 3.70 -14.81 5.63
CA VAL A 328 4.45 -15.82 4.86
C VAL A 328 5.95 -15.74 5.12
N LEU A 329 6.46 -14.53 5.24
CA LEU A 329 7.88 -14.27 5.52
C LEU A 329 8.25 -14.42 7.01
N THR A 330 7.38 -14.98 7.84
CA THR A 330 7.74 -15.49 9.17
C THR A 330 8.19 -16.97 9.13
N GLY A 331 7.99 -17.64 7.99
CA GLY A 331 8.31 -19.06 7.83
C GLY A 331 7.24 -20.04 8.34
N LYS A 332 6.26 -19.60 9.13
CA LYS A 332 5.25 -20.48 9.78
C LYS A 332 4.37 -21.28 8.81
N TYR A 333 4.32 -20.89 7.54
CA TYR A 333 3.56 -21.62 6.52
C TYR A 333 4.41 -22.57 5.67
N ARG A 334 5.74 -22.64 5.88
CA ARG A 334 6.64 -23.50 5.10
C ARG A 334 6.36 -24.99 5.28
N GLU A 335 6.08 -25.43 6.50
CA GLU A 335 5.77 -26.83 6.83
C GLU A 335 4.50 -27.34 6.14
N VAL A 336 3.61 -26.44 5.78
CA VAL A 336 2.37 -26.76 5.06
C VAL A 336 2.62 -27.16 3.62
N LYS A 337 3.72 -26.73 3.02
CA LYS A 337 4.04 -27.05 1.63
C LYS A 337 4.11 -28.55 1.38
N ALA A 338 4.77 -29.30 2.26
CA ALA A 338 4.86 -30.76 2.13
C ALA A 338 3.48 -31.44 2.26
N ALA A 339 2.60 -30.88 3.11
CA ALA A 339 1.25 -31.38 3.30
C ALA A 339 0.29 -30.90 2.21
N VAL A 340 0.54 -29.72 1.63
CA VAL A 340 -0.28 -29.09 0.59
C VAL A 340 0.08 -29.55 -0.81
N ASP A 341 1.27 -29.99 -1.08
CA ASP A 341 1.60 -30.72 -2.32
C ASP A 341 0.74 -32.00 -2.46
N ASN A 342 0.15 -32.46 -1.34
CA ASN A 342 -0.88 -33.50 -1.27
C ASN A 342 -2.30 -32.97 -0.96
N ALA A 343 -2.54 -31.68 -1.02
CA ALA A 343 -3.70 -30.99 -0.46
C ALA A 343 -4.99 -30.99 -1.31
N ARG A 344 -5.16 -31.98 -2.13
CA ARG A 344 -6.49 -32.54 -2.41
C ARG A 344 -7.08 -33.22 -1.14
N ASP A 345 -6.37 -33.13 -0.02
CA ASP A 345 -6.74 -33.77 1.24
C ASP A 345 -7.68 -32.86 2.04
N ARG A 346 -8.95 -33.22 2.01
CA ARG A 346 -10.02 -32.57 2.75
C ARG A 346 -9.76 -32.58 4.27
N GLU A 347 -9.15 -33.62 4.79
CA GLU A 347 -8.84 -33.76 6.22
C GLU A 347 -7.81 -32.74 6.67
N LEU A 348 -6.80 -32.44 5.84
CA LEU A 348 -5.83 -31.39 6.12
C LEU A 348 -6.50 -29.99 6.12
N ALA A 349 -7.44 -29.76 5.18
CA ALA A 349 -8.19 -28.51 5.16
C ALA A 349 -8.99 -28.30 6.45
N GLU A 350 -9.70 -29.34 6.87
CA GLU A 350 -10.49 -29.33 8.09
C GLU A 350 -9.60 -29.11 9.32
N LYS A 351 -8.40 -29.72 9.36
CA LYS A 351 -7.42 -29.53 10.43
C LYS A 351 -6.86 -28.11 10.47
N LEU A 352 -6.53 -27.52 9.31
CA LEU A 352 -6.02 -26.14 9.23
C LEU A 352 -7.09 -25.11 9.60
N LEU A 353 -8.36 -25.40 9.32
CA LEU A 353 -9.49 -24.57 9.73
C LEU A 353 -9.79 -24.70 11.23
N ALA A 354 -9.51 -25.87 11.81
CA ALA A 354 -9.71 -26.14 13.24
C ALA A 354 -8.62 -25.50 14.12
N ASP A 355 -7.38 -25.40 13.61
CA ASP A 355 -6.24 -24.80 14.32
C ASP A 355 -5.41 -23.91 13.36
N PRO A 356 -5.90 -22.73 13.02
CA PRO A 356 -5.24 -21.83 12.10
C PRO A 356 -3.94 -21.29 12.70
N ARG A 357 -2.81 -21.43 11.98
CA ARG A 357 -1.51 -20.91 12.39
C ARG A 357 -1.38 -19.41 12.23
N GLY A 358 -2.29 -18.80 11.51
CA GLY A 358 -2.32 -17.37 11.28
C GLY A 358 -3.27 -16.97 10.16
N ARG A 359 -3.17 -15.72 9.78
CA ARG A 359 -4.10 -15.03 8.87
C ARG A 359 -4.37 -15.75 7.55
N MET A 360 -3.40 -16.49 7.00
CA MET A 360 -3.57 -17.20 5.72
C MET A 360 -4.39 -18.48 5.85
N ASP A 361 -4.53 -19.02 7.03
CA ASP A 361 -5.33 -20.21 7.29
C ASP A 361 -6.78 -19.85 7.68
N GLU A 362 -7.07 -18.58 7.92
CA GLU A 362 -8.43 -18.10 8.25
C GLU A 362 -9.34 -18.16 7.03
N TYR A 363 -10.50 -18.76 7.22
CA TYR A 363 -11.60 -18.68 6.26
C TYR A 363 -12.09 -17.23 6.17
N GLY A 364 -12.44 -16.74 5.03
CA GLY A 364 -12.92 -15.38 4.88
C GLY A 364 -11.82 -14.38 4.54
N TRP A 365 -11.19 -13.72 5.52
CA TRP A 365 -10.22 -12.68 5.24
C TRP A 365 -8.87 -13.20 4.70
N GLY A 366 -8.45 -14.39 5.10
CA GLY A 366 -7.26 -15.06 4.54
C GLY A 366 -7.30 -15.18 3.02
N GLN A 367 -8.49 -15.15 2.47
CA GLN A 367 -8.76 -15.15 1.04
C GLN A 367 -8.11 -13.97 0.31
N THR A 368 -8.10 -12.78 0.89
CA THR A 368 -7.49 -11.59 0.27
C THR A 368 -5.98 -11.69 0.16
N LEU A 369 -5.38 -12.67 0.85
CA LEU A 369 -3.95 -12.97 0.82
C LEU A 369 -3.58 -14.08 -0.17
N TYR A 370 -4.53 -14.52 -1.01
CA TYR A 370 -4.33 -15.59 -2.00
C TYR A 370 -3.09 -15.39 -2.88
N ARG A 371 -2.74 -14.14 -3.20
CA ARG A 371 -1.59 -13.79 -4.02
C ARG A 371 -0.25 -14.27 -3.44
N TYR A 372 -0.14 -14.41 -2.11
CA TYR A 372 1.08 -14.89 -1.45
C TYR A 372 1.19 -16.42 -1.44
N ARG A 373 0.16 -17.15 -1.91
CA ARG A 373 0.14 -18.60 -1.99
C ARG A 373 0.56 -19.15 -3.35
N SER A 374 1.13 -18.35 -4.23
CA SER A 374 1.63 -18.86 -5.50
C SER A 374 2.83 -19.79 -5.29
N ALA A 375 2.95 -20.84 -6.10
CA ALA A 375 4.08 -21.76 -6.02
C ALA A 375 5.44 -21.04 -6.19
N PRO A 376 5.59 -20.08 -7.12
CA PRO A 376 6.82 -19.29 -7.22
C PRO A 376 7.11 -18.44 -5.96
N ALA A 377 6.08 -17.88 -5.32
CA ALA A 377 6.29 -17.11 -4.07
C ALA A 377 6.81 -18.01 -2.94
N LEU A 378 6.21 -19.19 -2.77
CA LEU A 378 6.66 -20.14 -1.74
C LEU A 378 8.09 -20.66 -2.01
N ARG A 379 8.44 -20.93 -3.29
CA ARG A 379 9.83 -21.27 -3.65
C ARG A 379 10.83 -20.15 -3.32
N ALA A 380 10.44 -18.87 -3.55
CA ALA A 380 11.27 -17.74 -3.17
C ALA A 380 11.42 -17.62 -1.65
N VAL A 381 10.34 -17.85 -0.89
CA VAL A 381 10.35 -17.87 0.58
C VAL A 381 11.30 -18.95 1.13
N ASP A 382 11.30 -20.14 0.55
CA ASP A 382 12.25 -21.22 0.95
C ASP A 382 13.71 -20.79 0.73
N GLN A 383 14.00 -20.10 -0.39
CA GLN A 383 15.35 -19.60 -0.68
C GLN A 383 15.76 -18.47 0.26
N TYR A 384 14.86 -17.53 0.57
CA TYR A 384 15.12 -16.48 1.56
C TYR A 384 15.33 -17.05 2.95
N ALA A 385 14.58 -18.10 3.33
CA ALA A 385 14.79 -18.79 4.61
C ALA A 385 16.17 -19.45 4.69
N ALA A 386 16.62 -20.10 3.61
CA ALA A 386 17.97 -20.66 3.58
C ALA A 386 19.06 -19.58 3.71
N LEU A 387 18.87 -18.40 3.14
CA LEU A 387 19.79 -17.26 3.34
C LEU A 387 19.76 -16.76 4.79
N ALA A 388 18.59 -16.68 5.42
CA ALA A 388 18.45 -16.28 6.81
C ALA A 388 19.15 -17.27 7.75
N ASP A 389 18.92 -18.58 7.55
CA ASP A 389 19.54 -19.65 8.32
C ASP A 389 21.08 -19.59 8.20
N ALA A 390 21.60 -19.38 6.97
CA ALA A 390 23.05 -19.23 6.74
C ALA A 390 23.65 -17.99 7.41
N ALA A 391 22.86 -16.92 7.54
CA ALA A 391 23.26 -15.68 8.20
C ALA A 391 23.00 -15.71 9.73
N GLY A 392 22.51 -16.82 10.29
CA GLY A 392 22.26 -16.98 11.72
C GLY A 392 21.11 -16.12 12.26
N MET A 393 20.10 -15.81 11.42
CA MET A 393 18.95 -14.99 11.80
C MET A 393 17.63 -15.62 11.36
N SER A 394 16.50 -15.14 11.91
CA SER A 394 15.19 -15.60 11.48
C SER A 394 14.83 -15.01 10.11
N LEU A 395 13.95 -15.71 9.35
CA LEU A 395 13.41 -15.17 8.11
C LEU A 395 12.66 -13.84 8.33
N THR A 396 12.00 -13.70 9.47
CA THR A 396 11.34 -12.44 9.88
C THR A 396 12.35 -11.29 10.00
N GLU A 397 13.44 -11.53 10.70
CA GLU A 397 14.54 -10.56 10.86
C GLU A 397 15.15 -10.19 9.51
N LEU A 398 15.48 -11.19 8.67
CA LEU A 398 15.99 -10.95 7.32
C LEU A 398 15.07 -10.06 6.51
N ALA A 399 13.77 -10.35 6.48
CA ALA A 399 12.79 -9.60 5.70
C ALA A 399 12.67 -8.14 6.15
N LEU A 400 12.65 -7.90 7.45
CA LEU A 400 12.50 -6.56 8.02
C LEU A 400 13.77 -5.73 7.87
N ARG A 401 14.93 -6.30 8.16
CA ARG A 401 16.22 -5.62 8.04
C ARG A 401 16.59 -5.36 6.57
N TRP A 402 16.20 -6.25 5.66
CA TRP A 402 16.31 -5.98 4.22
C TRP A 402 15.48 -4.76 3.80
N ALA A 403 14.24 -4.64 4.27
CA ALA A 403 13.40 -3.48 3.97
C ALA A 403 13.98 -2.20 4.56
N GLN A 404 14.50 -2.26 5.79
CA GLN A 404 15.18 -1.16 6.46
C GLN A 404 16.38 -0.61 5.66
N ARG A 405 17.11 -1.47 4.94
CA ARG A 405 18.26 -1.09 4.07
C ARG A 405 17.85 -0.31 2.83
N LYS A 406 16.57 -0.26 2.47
CA LYS A 406 16.13 0.46 1.26
C LYS A 406 16.08 1.96 1.51
N SER A 407 16.87 2.71 0.72
CA SER A 407 17.03 4.16 0.90
C SER A 407 15.75 4.97 0.77
N PHE A 408 14.76 4.47 0.01
CA PHE A 408 13.47 5.14 -0.13
C PHE A 408 12.52 4.89 1.04
N MET A 409 12.78 3.90 1.90
CA MET A 409 11.93 3.54 3.03
C MET A 409 12.04 4.55 4.17
N THR A 410 10.95 5.22 4.49
CA THR A 410 10.89 6.10 5.68
C THR A 410 10.55 5.28 6.91
N THR A 411 9.46 4.51 6.85
CA THR A 411 8.96 3.74 8.00
C THR A 411 8.31 2.43 7.57
N ALA A 412 8.44 1.41 8.41
CA ALA A 412 7.89 0.08 8.25
C ALA A 412 6.64 -0.08 9.14
N LEU A 413 5.46 -0.26 8.53
CA LEU A 413 4.20 -0.46 9.22
C LEU A 413 4.00 -1.95 9.51
N ILE A 414 4.07 -2.35 10.77
CA ILE A 414 4.01 -3.75 11.18
C ILE A 414 2.87 -3.96 12.18
N GLY A 415 2.00 -4.94 11.88
CA GLY A 415 0.96 -5.40 12.79
C GLY A 415 1.44 -6.57 13.63
N HIS A 416 1.14 -6.54 14.91
CA HIS A 416 1.50 -7.56 15.90
C HIS A 416 0.24 -8.18 16.51
N THR A 417 0.33 -9.43 16.92
CA THR A 417 -0.73 -10.16 17.62
C THR A 417 -0.30 -10.58 19.03
N SER A 418 0.99 -10.42 19.37
CA SER A 418 1.52 -10.67 20.71
C SER A 418 2.63 -9.68 21.08
N MET A 419 2.83 -9.49 22.39
CA MET A 419 3.90 -8.65 22.94
C MET A 419 5.28 -9.18 22.56
N THR A 420 5.46 -10.49 22.45
CA THR A 420 6.72 -11.11 22.00
C THR A 420 7.06 -10.66 20.60
N GLN A 421 6.12 -10.74 19.65
CA GLN A 421 6.33 -10.28 18.27
C GLN A 421 6.68 -8.78 18.22
N LEU A 422 6.03 -7.96 19.04
CA LEU A 422 6.33 -6.52 19.10
C LEU A 422 7.77 -6.27 19.56
N LYS A 423 8.18 -6.90 20.66
CA LYS A 423 9.53 -6.73 21.21
C LYS A 423 10.62 -7.21 20.26
N GLU A 424 10.45 -8.41 19.67
CA GLU A 424 11.37 -8.94 18.65
C GLU A 424 11.50 -7.98 17.46
N THR A 425 10.36 -7.45 16.97
CA THR A 425 10.38 -6.52 15.85
C THR A 425 11.12 -5.23 16.20
N ILE A 426 10.88 -4.67 17.38
CA ILE A 426 11.60 -3.48 17.85
C ILE A 426 13.11 -3.75 17.91
N ASP A 427 13.52 -4.91 18.43
CA ASP A 427 14.93 -5.28 18.53
C ASP A 427 15.58 -5.47 17.14
N TYR A 428 14.84 -5.86 16.10
CA TYR A 428 15.37 -5.92 14.73
C TYR A 428 15.68 -4.52 14.15
N PHE A 429 14.98 -3.48 14.61
CA PHE A 429 15.18 -2.10 14.17
C PHE A 429 16.16 -1.33 15.05
N ASP A 430 16.74 -1.92 16.09
CA ASP A 430 17.74 -1.25 16.92
C ASP A 430 18.93 -0.79 16.07
N SER A 431 19.21 0.51 16.13
CA SER A 431 20.25 1.16 15.33
C SER A 431 21.67 0.74 15.70
N SER A 432 21.87 0.10 16.86
CA SER A 432 23.14 -0.50 17.25
C SER A 432 23.49 -1.75 16.46
N LYS A 433 22.50 -2.41 15.86
CA LYS A 433 22.73 -3.57 14.99
C LYS A 433 23.41 -3.15 13.69
N PRO A 434 24.50 -3.80 13.27
CA PRO A 434 25.11 -3.51 11.98
C PRO A 434 24.11 -3.77 10.84
N PRO A 435 24.09 -2.96 9.78
CA PRO A 435 23.23 -3.24 8.65
C PRO A 435 23.56 -4.60 8.02
N LEU A 436 22.60 -5.22 7.30
CA LEU A 436 22.90 -6.38 6.48
C LEU A 436 24.04 -6.02 5.50
N ASP A 437 25.03 -6.91 5.37
CA ASP A 437 26.14 -6.67 4.47
C ASP A 437 25.72 -6.74 2.99
N ASP A 438 26.58 -6.26 2.12
CA ASP A 438 26.28 -6.15 0.69
C ASP A 438 26.27 -7.53 0.00
N GLU A 439 27.00 -8.50 0.52
CA GLU A 439 27.00 -9.88 -0.01
C GLU A 439 25.64 -10.55 0.24
N LEU A 440 25.10 -10.45 1.45
CA LEU A 440 23.76 -10.95 1.77
C LEU A 440 22.69 -10.19 1.00
N MET A 441 22.80 -8.85 0.87
CA MET A 441 21.88 -8.06 0.07
C MET A 441 21.89 -8.49 -1.40
N TRP A 442 23.05 -8.80 -1.96
CA TRP A 442 23.17 -9.33 -3.31
C TRP A 442 22.56 -10.72 -3.44
N ALA A 443 22.83 -11.64 -2.48
CA ALA A 443 22.22 -12.96 -2.47
C ALA A 443 20.68 -12.91 -2.44
N ILE A 444 20.12 -11.98 -1.65
CA ILE A 444 18.68 -11.68 -1.64
C ILE A 444 18.19 -11.22 -3.01
N ASP A 445 18.95 -10.36 -3.68
CA ASP A 445 18.57 -9.87 -5.01
C ASP A 445 18.69 -10.96 -6.09
N VAL A 446 19.63 -11.89 -5.98
CA VAL A 446 19.72 -13.08 -6.85
C VAL A 446 18.46 -13.95 -6.75
N VAL A 447 17.91 -14.15 -5.55
CA VAL A 447 16.62 -14.85 -5.39
C VAL A 447 15.51 -14.11 -6.12
N HIS A 448 15.42 -12.79 -5.95
CA HIS A 448 14.41 -11.95 -6.58
C HIS A 448 14.49 -11.99 -8.12
N MET A 449 15.69 -11.93 -8.68
CA MET A 449 15.90 -11.91 -10.13
C MET A 449 15.43 -13.20 -10.83
N ARG A 450 15.29 -14.31 -10.12
CA ARG A 450 14.75 -15.56 -10.70
C ARG A 450 13.27 -15.43 -11.07
N ASN A 451 12.50 -14.69 -10.27
CA ASN A 451 11.11 -14.32 -10.57
C ASN A 451 10.76 -13.03 -9.82
N ARG A 452 10.68 -11.90 -10.54
CA ARG A 452 10.43 -10.56 -9.95
C ARG A 452 9.02 -10.37 -9.44
N LEU A 453 8.05 -11.14 -9.93
CA LEU A 453 6.63 -11.02 -9.56
C LEU A 453 6.05 -12.38 -9.14
N PRO A 454 6.64 -13.05 -8.15
CA PRO A 454 6.24 -14.41 -7.80
C PRO A 454 4.81 -14.50 -7.28
N ILE A 455 4.30 -13.44 -6.66
CA ILE A 455 2.94 -13.39 -6.11
C ILE A 455 1.83 -13.29 -7.17
N PHE A 456 2.16 -12.92 -8.41
CA PHE A 456 1.19 -12.78 -9.50
C PHE A 456 1.15 -13.99 -10.44
N SER A 457 1.84 -15.09 -10.09
CA SER A 457 1.74 -16.34 -10.83
C SER A 457 0.33 -16.90 -10.80
N SER A 458 -0.10 -17.52 -11.91
CA SER A 458 -1.33 -18.30 -11.96
C SER A 458 -1.24 -19.63 -11.22
N GLU A 459 -0.02 -20.13 -10.96
CA GLU A 459 0.21 -21.33 -10.15
C GLU A 459 -0.11 -21.05 -8.69
N ARG A 460 -1.12 -21.69 -8.13
CA ARG A 460 -1.50 -21.62 -6.73
C ARG A 460 -1.13 -22.91 -6.01
N VAL A 461 -0.79 -22.80 -4.73
CA VAL A 461 -0.50 -23.94 -3.85
C VAL A 461 -1.45 -23.85 -2.67
N GLY A 462 -2.02 -24.98 -2.32
CA GLY A 462 -2.97 -25.09 -1.24
C GLY A 462 -4.40 -25.20 -1.70
N LEU A 463 -5.29 -25.29 -0.74
CA LEU A 463 -6.70 -25.33 -1.00
C LEU A 463 -7.13 -24.07 -1.73
N ASP A 464 -7.79 -24.22 -2.84
CA ASP A 464 -8.68 -23.21 -3.34
C ASP A 464 -9.80 -23.03 -2.30
N TRP A 465 -9.61 -22.04 -1.45
CA TRP A 465 -10.49 -21.72 -0.36
C TRP A 465 -11.88 -21.24 -0.78
N ASN A 466 -12.11 -21.06 -2.07
CA ASN A 466 -13.44 -20.88 -2.65
C ASN A 466 -14.15 -22.20 -2.92
N GLY A 467 -13.50 -23.35 -2.76
CA GLY A 467 -14.01 -24.65 -3.18
C GLY A 467 -14.29 -24.70 -4.69
N ARG A 468 -13.65 -23.82 -5.46
CA ARG A 468 -13.80 -23.72 -6.91
C ARG A 468 -12.46 -23.99 -7.56
N GLY A 469 -12.45 -25.04 -8.33
CA GLY A 469 -11.42 -25.30 -9.28
C GLY A 469 -10.17 -25.99 -8.76
N GLU A 470 -9.60 -26.76 -9.65
CA GLU A 470 -8.27 -27.33 -9.49
C GLU A 470 -7.21 -26.24 -9.65
N ILE A 471 -6.02 -26.48 -9.07
CA ILE A 471 -4.84 -25.63 -9.30
C ILE A 471 -4.62 -25.50 -10.80
N GLY A 472 -4.67 -24.28 -11.32
CA GLY A 472 -4.48 -23.98 -12.74
C GLY A 472 -5.74 -23.58 -13.51
N GLU A 473 -6.94 -23.72 -12.95
CA GLU A 473 -8.13 -23.13 -13.55
C GLU A 473 -8.15 -21.60 -13.34
N ARG A 474 -8.39 -20.86 -14.41
CA ARG A 474 -8.60 -19.42 -14.34
C ARG A 474 -9.83 -19.15 -13.48
N VAL A 475 -9.64 -18.47 -12.38
CA VAL A 475 -10.76 -17.83 -11.69
C VAL A 475 -11.22 -16.69 -12.60
N PRO A 476 -12.46 -16.66 -13.07
CA PRO A 476 -12.96 -15.61 -13.96
C PRO A 476 -13.02 -14.26 -13.25
#